data_d08f60f69dcd4e29c0d4e50dafc697ac
#
_entry.id   d08f60f69dcd4e29c0d4e50dafc697ac
#
_cell.length_a   1.000
_cell.length_b   1.000
_cell.length_c   1.000
_cell.angle_alpha   90.00
_cell.angle_beta   90.00
_cell.angle_gamma   90.00
#
_symmetry.space_group_name_H-M   'P 1'
#
loop_
_entity.id
_entity.type
_entity.pdbx_description
1 polymer ?
#
loop_
_entity_poly.entity_id
_entity_poly.type
_entity_poly.pdbx_seq_one_letter_code
_entity_poly.pdbx_strand_id
1 'polypeptide(L)'
;AVTILKAGLCPSGKMPVVIDNGFGGVIFHEACGHGLEASSVSKGLSVFSSKLGQKVASEFVTAIDDGTIPNAWGSLNVDDEGTKTQRNVLIENGILKSYLVDKLNGRRMNMASTGSSRRQNYRFAPTSRMTNTFIANGPHTRAEIIANTEYGLYAKSMGGGSVNPATGDFNFAVNEGYIIRNGQIAEPVRGATLIGNGPQILHQIDMVGENLARAQGMCGASSGSIPTDVGQPALRVKEITVGGAKGE
;
A
#
# COMPACT_ATOMS: atom_id res chain seq x y z
N ALA A 1 -10.99 -18.93 10.05
CA ALA A 1 -10.64 -19.61 11.32
C ALA A 1 -10.39 -21.10 11.09
N VAL A 2 -11.32 -21.88 10.52
CA VAL A 2 -11.18 -23.34 10.36
C VAL A 2 -9.95 -23.70 9.50
N THR A 3 -9.69 -22.98 8.42
CA THR A 3 -8.51 -23.17 7.55
C THR A 3 -7.20 -23.05 8.33
N ILE A 4 -7.09 -22.01 9.16
CA ILE A 4 -5.86 -21.73 9.93
C ILE A 4 -5.62 -22.76 11.04
N LEU A 5 -6.67 -23.34 11.63
CA LEU A 5 -6.52 -24.38 12.66
C LEU A 5 -5.80 -25.65 12.11
N LYS A 6 -6.00 -25.94 10.82
CA LYS A 6 -5.41 -27.12 10.15
C LYS A 6 -4.16 -26.77 9.33
N ALA A 7 -3.80 -25.49 9.25
CA ALA A 7 -2.65 -25.03 8.47
C ALA A 7 -1.32 -25.41 9.10
N GLY A 8 -0.38 -25.83 8.26
CA GLY A 8 1.03 -25.99 8.64
C GLY A 8 1.70 -24.65 8.94
N LEU A 9 2.91 -24.69 9.47
CA LEU A 9 3.72 -23.48 9.65
C LEU A 9 4.24 -23.00 8.27
N CYS A 10 4.21 -21.70 8.05
CA CYS A 10 4.77 -21.14 6.83
C CYS A 10 6.30 -21.28 6.84
N PRO A 11 6.93 -21.75 5.75
CA PRO A 11 8.38 -21.72 5.64
C PRO A 11 8.89 -20.28 5.62
N SER A 12 10.04 -20.04 6.25
CA SER A 12 10.72 -18.74 6.23
C SER A 12 11.73 -18.67 5.09
N GLY A 13 11.92 -17.49 4.54
CA GLY A 13 12.92 -17.25 3.49
C GLY A 13 12.55 -16.14 2.55
N LYS A 14 13.38 -15.92 1.54
CA LYS A 14 13.06 -15.04 0.41
C LYS A 14 12.35 -15.83 -0.68
N MET A 15 11.20 -15.35 -1.09
CA MET A 15 10.39 -16.01 -2.13
C MET A 15 9.44 -15.02 -2.81
N PRO A 16 8.91 -15.37 -3.99
CA PRO A 16 7.79 -14.66 -4.59
C PRO A 16 6.55 -14.71 -3.69
N VAL A 17 5.84 -13.60 -3.60
CA VAL A 17 4.57 -13.51 -2.88
C VAL A 17 3.50 -12.91 -3.76
N VAL A 18 2.43 -13.63 -3.95
CA VAL A 18 1.19 -13.11 -4.55
C VAL A 18 0.32 -12.60 -3.42
N ILE A 19 0.06 -11.30 -3.38
CA ILE A 19 -0.82 -10.65 -2.40
C ILE A 19 -2.16 -10.42 -3.08
N ASP A 20 -3.23 -10.95 -2.48
CA ASP A 20 -4.57 -10.81 -3.05
C ASP A 20 -5.09 -9.38 -2.96
N ASN A 21 -6.18 -9.11 -3.67
CA ASN A 21 -6.79 -7.79 -3.74
C ASN A 21 -7.36 -7.30 -2.40
N GLY A 22 -7.72 -6.00 -2.34
CA GLY A 22 -8.36 -5.40 -1.18
C GLY A 22 -7.37 -4.92 -0.13
N PHE A 23 -7.46 -5.43 1.11
CA PHE A 23 -6.67 -4.95 2.26
C PHE A 23 -5.16 -5.13 2.10
N GLY A 24 -4.69 -5.92 1.13
CA GLY A 24 -3.26 -5.96 0.75
C GLY A 24 -2.67 -4.58 0.45
N GLY A 25 -3.48 -3.63 -0.02
CA GLY A 25 -3.11 -2.24 -0.24
C GLY A 25 -2.63 -1.48 1.00
N VAL A 26 -2.82 -2.03 2.21
CA VAL A 26 -2.25 -1.48 3.44
C VAL A 26 -0.72 -1.39 3.38
N ILE A 27 -0.05 -2.31 2.67
CA ILE A 27 1.41 -2.25 2.51
C ILE A 27 1.82 -0.98 1.78
N PHE A 28 1.15 -0.65 0.66
CA PHE A 28 1.41 0.61 -0.05
C PHE A 28 1.08 1.82 0.81
N HIS A 29 -0.07 1.83 1.47
CA HIS A 29 -0.51 2.93 2.34
C HIS A 29 0.53 3.26 3.41
N GLU A 30 0.94 2.25 4.17
CA GLU A 30 1.85 2.43 5.31
C GLU A 30 3.30 2.64 4.86
N ALA A 31 3.82 1.78 4.00
CA ALA A 31 5.23 1.78 3.64
C ALA A 31 5.63 2.84 2.59
N CYS A 32 4.67 3.37 1.84
CA CYS A 32 4.92 4.33 0.78
C CYS A 32 4.03 5.58 0.89
N GLY A 33 2.73 5.42 1.13
CA GLY A 33 1.74 6.49 1.11
C GLY A 33 2.07 7.62 2.07
N HIS A 34 2.39 7.32 3.33
CA HIS A 34 2.84 8.31 4.31
C HIS A 34 4.13 9.03 3.89
N GLY A 35 5.00 8.36 3.13
CA GLY A 35 6.18 8.98 2.54
C GLY A 35 5.88 9.97 1.42
N LEU A 36 4.68 9.94 0.86
CA LEU A 36 4.22 10.85 -0.20
C LEU A 36 3.41 12.05 0.36
N GLU A 37 3.22 12.13 1.67
CA GLU A 37 2.59 13.27 2.33
C GLU A 37 3.56 14.47 2.40
N ALA A 38 3.12 15.64 1.96
CA ALA A 38 3.92 16.86 1.93
C ALA A 38 4.44 17.29 3.32
N SER A 39 3.77 16.89 4.39
CA SER A 39 4.22 17.10 5.77
C SER A 39 5.61 16.51 6.07
N SER A 40 5.98 15.42 5.39
CA SER A 40 7.31 14.80 5.47
C SER A 40 8.22 15.24 4.32
N VAL A 41 7.69 15.30 3.09
CA VAL A 41 8.44 15.65 1.87
C VAL A 41 9.02 17.05 1.94
N SER A 42 8.21 18.04 2.42
CA SER A 42 8.65 19.45 2.52
C SER A 42 9.80 19.69 3.48
N LYS A 43 10.05 18.73 4.37
CA LYS A 43 11.15 18.77 5.36
C LYS A 43 12.35 17.93 4.96
N GLY A 44 12.29 17.26 3.80
CA GLY A 44 13.33 16.31 3.39
C GLY A 44 13.38 15.01 4.21
N LEU A 45 12.31 14.70 4.96
CA LEU A 45 12.23 13.55 5.87
C LEU A 45 11.59 12.31 5.21
N SER A 46 11.41 12.34 3.90
CA SER A 46 10.87 11.21 3.14
C SER A 46 11.88 10.68 2.15
N VAL A 47 11.91 9.37 1.97
CA VAL A 47 12.67 8.70 0.90
C VAL A 47 12.22 9.11 -0.50
N PHE A 48 11.04 9.72 -0.65
CA PHE A 48 10.51 10.26 -1.89
C PHE A 48 10.79 11.76 -2.08
N SER A 49 11.44 12.43 -1.12
CA SER A 49 11.82 13.83 -1.26
C SER A 49 12.70 14.04 -2.48
N SER A 50 12.41 15.08 -3.26
CA SER A 50 13.16 15.46 -4.50
C SER A 50 13.13 14.39 -5.61
N LYS A 51 12.19 13.42 -5.57
CA LYS A 51 12.08 12.36 -6.60
C LYS A 51 10.95 12.59 -7.61
N LEU A 52 10.31 13.75 -7.60
CA LEU A 52 9.27 14.06 -8.58
C LEU A 52 9.82 13.90 -10.01
N GLY A 53 9.09 13.18 -10.87
CA GLY A 53 9.50 12.84 -12.24
C GLY A 53 10.49 11.66 -12.35
N GLN A 54 10.97 11.10 -11.24
CA GLN A 54 11.88 9.96 -11.24
C GLN A 54 11.15 8.62 -11.13
N LYS A 55 11.80 7.54 -11.58
CA LYS A 55 11.32 6.18 -11.43
C LYS A 55 11.48 5.74 -9.96
N VAL A 56 10.35 5.46 -9.30
CA VAL A 56 10.28 5.03 -7.89
C VAL A 56 9.62 3.66 -7.71
N ALA A 57 9.14 3.06 -8.79
CA ALA A 57 8.49 1.75 -8.79
C ALA A 57 8.73 1.03 -10.13
N SER A 58 8.28 -0.22 -10.22
CA SER A 58 8.21 -0.91 -11.52
C SER A 58 7.17 -0.22 -12.44
N GLU A 59 7.28 -0.46 -13.74
CA GLU A 59 6.35 0.10 -14.74
C GLU A 59 4.91 -0.39 -14.60
N PHE A 60 4.69 -1.50 -13.91
CA PHE A 60 3.35 -2.03 -13.61
C PHE A 60 2.62 -1.27 -12.50
N VAL A 61 3.31 -0.42 -11.75
CA VAL A 61 2.73 0.28 -10.60
C VAL A 61 2.23 1.67 -11.00
N THR A 62 0.91 1.81 -10.93
CA THR A 62 0.22 3.11 -10.91
C THR A 62 -0.51 3.23 -9.58
N ALA A 63 -0.16 4.23 -8.77
CA ALA A 63 -0.74 4.44 -7.44
C ALA A 63 -1.50 5.76 -7.40
N ILE A 64 -2.68 5.72 -6.79
CA ILE A 64 -3.66 6.81 -6.80
C ILE A 64 -4.16 7.03 -5.38
N ASP A 65 -4.40 8.30 -5.02
CA ASP A 65 -5.22 8.67 -3.88
C ASP A 65 -6.44 9.46 -4.40
N ASP A 66 -7.64 8.96 -4.19
CA ASP A 66 -8.86 9.52 -4.76
C ASP A 66 -9.93 9.78 -3.71
N GLY A 67 -10.04 11.05 -3.29
CA GLY A 67 -11.07 11.50 -2.34
C GLY A 67 -12.46 11.68 -2.96
N THR A 68 -12.61 11.49 -4.28
CA THR A 68 -13.87 11.77 -4.99
C THR A 68 -14.76 10.53 -5.19
N ILE A 69 -14.31 9.35 -4.80
CA ILE A 69 -15.05 8.10 -5.02
C ILE A 69 -16.36 8.12 -4.24
N PRO A 70 -17.53 7.99 -4.90
CA PRO A 70 -18.81 8.06 -4.21
C PRO A 70 -18.95 7.01 -3.10
N ASN A 71 -19.39 7.44 -1.92
CA ASN A 71 -19.66 6.59 -0.75
C ASN A 71 -18.45 5.76 -0.24
N ALA A 72 -17.22 6.07 -0.69
CA ALA A 72 -16.04 5.42 -0.13
C ALA A 72 -15.71 6.00 1.26
N TRP A 73 -15.11 5.17 2.13
CA TRP A 73 -14.90 5.48 3.54
C TRP A 73 -13.97 6.69 3.77
N GLY A 74 -12.96 6.88 2.92
CA GLY A 74 -12.03 8.01 2.97
C GLY A 74 -12.45 9.23 2.15
N SER A 75 -13.60 9.20 1.47
CA SER A 75 -14.02 10.27 0.56
C SER A 75 -14.54 11.52 1.28
N LEU A 76 -14.29 12.67 0.67
CA LEU A 76 -14.69 14.01 1.15
C LEU A 76 -15.12 14.87 -0.04
N ASN A 77 -15.98 15.85 0.20
CA ASN A 77 -16.28 16.87 -0.80
C ASN A 77 -15.20 17.96 -0.83
N VAL A 78 -14.76 18.37 0.35
CA VAL A 78 -13.69 19.36 0.57
C VAL A 78 -12.82 18.85 1.74
N ASP A 79 -11.55 19.18 1.71
CA ASP A 79 -10.64 18.88 2.81
C ASP A 79 -10.81 19.88 3.99
N ASP A 80 -10.11 19.65 5.09
CA ASP A 80 -10.20 20.48 6.29
C ASP A 80 -9.60 21.90 6.15
N GLU A 81 -9.06 22.23 4.99
CA GLU A 81 -8.63 23.60 4.62
C GLU A 81 -9.53 24.23 3.55
N GLY A 82 -10.65 23.59 3.19
CA GLY A 82 -11.63 24.07 2.21
C GLY A 82 -11.18 23.89 0.75
N THR A 83 -10.19 23.03 0.48
CA THR A 83 -9.80 22.68 -0.87
C THR A 83 -10.66 21.51 -1.35
N LYS A 84 -11.23 21.61 -2.55
CA LYS A 84 -11.99 20.52 -3.15
C LYS A 84 -11.11 19.28 -3.30
N THR A 85 -11.63 18.12 -2.90
CA THR A 85 -10.90 16.85 -3.05
C THR A 85 -10.75 16.48 -4.53
N GLN A 86 -9.72 15.73 -4.83
CA GLN A 86 -9.32 15.41 -6.19
C GLN A 86 -8.93 13.93 -6.29
N ARG A 87 -8.83 13.44 -7.52
CA ARG A 87 -8.16 12.21 -7.85
C ARG A 87 -6.69 12.52 -8.15
N ASN A 88 -5.82 12.17 -7.23
CA ASN A 88 -4.38 12.45 -7.29
C ASN A 88 -3.63 11.21 -7.79
N VAL A 89 -3.03 11.28 -8.97
CA VAL A 89 -2.11 10.25 -9.46
C VAL A 89 -0.76 10.50 -8.79
N LEU A 90 -0.39 9.63 -7.86
CA LEU A 90 0.87 9.73 -7.10
C LEU A 90 2.03 9.13 -7.89
N ILE A 91 1.85 7.92 -8.39
CA ILE A 91 2.80 7.22 -9.25
C ILE A 91 2.07 6.77 -10.51
N GLU A 92 2.66 6.97 -11.68
CA GLU A 92 2.12 6.52 -12.95
C GLU A 92 3.19 5.73 -13.70
N ASN A 93 2.90 4.46 -13.98
CA ASN A 93 3.83 3.55 -14.65
C ASN A 93 5.24 3.59 -14.03
N GLY A 94 5.31 3.57 -12.70
CA GLY A 94 6.53 3.61 -11.93
C GLY A 94 7.17 4.98 -11.72
N ILE A 95 6.64 6.04 -12.34
CA ILE A 95 7.18 7.40 -12.24
C ILE A 95 6.40 8.21 -11.21
N LEU A 96 7.10 8.85 -10.27
CA LEU A 96 6.49 9.74 -9.28
C LEU A 96 5.94 11.01 -9.94
N LYS A 97 4.63 11.23 -9.84
CA LYS A 97 3.92 12.35 -10.51
C LYS A 97 3.50 13.45 -9.55
N SER A 98 3.16 13.11 -8.31
CA SER A 98 2.63 14.06 -7.35
C SER A 98 2.87 13.60 -5.92
N TYR A 99 2.64 14.52 -5.00
CA TYR A 99 2.55 14.30 -3.57
C TYR A 99 1.13 14.63 -3.08
N LEU A 100 0.80 14.25 -1.85
CA LEU A 100 -0.39 14.70 -1.14
C LEU A 100 -0.05 16.01 -0.42
N VAL A 101 -0.67 17.12 -0.85
CA VAL A 101 -0.22 18.46 -0.50
C VAL A 101 -1.34 19.23 0.22
N ASP A 102 -1.08 19.66 1.47
CA ASP A 102 -1.86 20.66 2.20
C ASP A 102 -1.37 22.09 1.88
N LYS A 103 -2.14 23.12 2.24
CA LYS A 103 -1.79 24.52 1.91
C LYS A 103 -0.50 25.01 2.57
N LEU A 104 -0.19 24.57 3.80
CA LEU A 104 1.04 24.99 4.50
C LEU A 104 2.28 24.45 3.79
N ASN A 105 2.29 23.15 3.53
CA ASN A 105 3.42 22.49 2.89
C ASN A 105 3.48 22.79 1.38
N GLY A 106 2.33 23.04 0.75
CA GLY A 106 2.27 23.53 -0.63
C GLY A 106 3.02 24.85 -0.81
N ARG A 107 2.84 25.79 0.12
CA ARG A 107 3.64 27.04 0.10
C ARG A 107 5.15 26.81 0.25
N ARG A 108 5.56 25.85 1.10
CA ARG A 108 6.98 25.49 1.27
C ARG A 108 7.58 24.82 0.04
N MET A 109 6.79 24.06 -0.69
CA MET A 109 7.21 23.28 -1.84
C MET A 109 6.95 23.99 -3.18
N ASN A 110 6.30 25.17 -3.14
CA ASN A 110 5.76 25.87 -4.33
C ASN A 110 4.85 24.96 -5.18
N MET A 111 3.94 24.23 -4.50
CA MET A 111 2.97 23.32 -5.11
C MET A 111 1.55 23.70 -4.70
N ALA A 112 0.58 23.46 -5.59
CA ALA A 112 -0.84 23.62 -5.28
C ALA A 112 -1.29 22.54 -4.29
N SER A 113 -2.29 22.87 -3.44
CA SER A 113 -2.95 21.89 -2.57
C SER A 113 -3.71 20.85 -3.42
N THR A 114 -3.64 19.60 -3.01
CA THR A 114 -4.28 18.45 -3.68
C THR A 114 -5.63 18.06 -3.06
N GLY A 115 -6.17 18.87 -2.13
CA GLY A 115 -7.41 18.52 -1.43
C GLY A 115 -7.25 17.34 -0.47
N SER A 116 -6.08 17.23 0.13
CA SER A 116 -5.67 16.10 0.97
C SER A 116 -5.38 16.50 2.43
N SER A 117 -5.72 17.74 2.81
CA SER A 117 -5.50 18.23 4.18
C SER A 117 -6.60 17.71 5.09
N ARG A 118 -6.25 16.90 6.09
CA ARG A 118 -7.24 16.22 6.94
C ARG A 118 -6.88 16.26 8.42
N ARG A 119 -7.88 16.23 9.27
CA ARG A 119 -7.77 16.12 10.73
C ARG A 119 -8.93 15.32 11.33
N GLN A 120 -8.72 14.77 12.51
CA GLN A 120 -9.75 14.05 13.23
C GLN A 120 -10.91 14.95 13.68
N ASN A 121 -10.60 16.14 14.21
CA ASN A 121 -11.57 17.15 14.65
C ASN A 121 -10.86 18.50 14.89
N TYR A 122 -11.60 19.50 15.40
CA TYR A 122 -11.10 20.86 15.62
C TYR A 122 -9.91 20.99 16.59
N ARG A 123 -9.62 19.97 17.39
CA ARG A 123 -8.48 19.97 18.34
C ARG A 123 -7.14 19.68 17.68
N PHE A 124 -7.16 19.24 16.43
CA PHE A 124 -5.96 18.87 15.67
C PHE A 124 -5.72 19.89 14.54
N ALA A 125 -4.47 20.24 14.33
CA ALA A 125 -4.09 20.96 13.11
C ALA A 125 -4.21 20.02 11.91
N PRO A 126 -4.85 20.46 10.80
CA PRO A 126 -4.91 19.65 9.59
C PRO A 126 -3.51 19.53 8.95
N THR A 127 -3.27 18.41 8.31
CA THR A 127 -2.04 18.14 7.55
C THR A 127 -2.34 17.22 6.36
N SER A 128 -1.41 17.13 5.42
CA SER A 128 -1.54 16.21 4.29
C SER A 128 -1.71 14.77 4.76
N ARG A 129 -2.76 14.11 4.28
CA ARG A 129 -3.16 12.74 4.61
C ARG A 129 -3.79 12.06 3.40
N MET A 130 -3.72 10.76 3.38
CA MET A 130 -4.40 9.93 2.38
C MET A 130 -5.93 9.95 2.55
N THR A 131 -6.65 9.66 1.47
CA THR A 131 -8.11 9.48 1.41
C THR A 131 -8.45 8.02 1.08
N ASN A 132 -8.66 7.68 -0.19
CA ASN A 132 -8.79 6.31 -0.65
C ASN A 132 -7.56 6.01 -1.51
N THR A 133 -6.58 5.32 -0.95
CA THR A 133 -5.27 5.11 -1.57
C THR A 133 -5.16 3.69 -2.09
N PHE A 134 -4.82 3.53 -3.36
CA PHE A 134 -4.76 2.22 -3.99
C PHE A 134 -3.78 2.13 -5.15
N ILE A 135 -3.30 0.91 -5.42
CA ILE A 135 -2.65 0.56 -6.68
C ILE A 135 -3.77 0.27 -7.70
N ALA A 136 -3.70 0.90 -8.86
CA ALA A 136 -4.68 0.74 -9.94
C ALA A 136 -4.57 -0.65 -10.60
N ASN A 137 -5.61 -1.02 -11.35
CA ASN A 137 -5.60 -2.24 -12.15
C ASN A 137 -4.44 -2.28 -13.14
N GLY A 138 -3.82 -3.44 -13.24
CA GLY A 138 -2.83 -3.80 -14.23
C GLY A 138 -3.40 -4.75 -15.31
N PRO A 139 -2.53 -5.31 -16.16
CA PRO A 139 -2.97 -6.07 -17.33
C PRO A 139 -3.24 -7.57 -17.07
N HIS A 140 -2.97 -8.08 -15.87
CA HIS A 140 -3.00 -9.52 -15.61
C HIS A 140 -4.29 -9.93 -14.91
N THR A 141 -4.73 -11.15 -15.12
CA THR A 141 -5.72 -11.78 -14.23
C THR A 141 -5.03 -12.37 -13.00
N ARG A 142 -5.76 -12.50 -11.88
CA ARG A 142 -5.24 -13.20 -10.70
C ARG A 142 -4.80 -14.63 -11.01
N ALA A 143 -5.53 -15.31 -11.89
CA ALA A 143 -5.19 -16.69 -12.29
C ALA A 143 -3.84 -16.75 -13.01
N GLU A 144 -3.57 -15.81 -13.93
CA GLU A 144 -2.27 -15.71 -14.61
C GLU A 144 -1.13 -15.43 -13.64
N ILE A 145 -1.33 -14.54 -12.65
CA ILE A 145 -0.32 -14.23 -11.63
C ILE A 145 0.06 -15.49 -10.85
N ILE A 146 -0.94 -16.28 -10.42
CA ILE A 146 -0.72 -17.54 -9.71
C ILE A 146 -0.04 -18.56 -10.62
N ALA A 147 -0.54 -18.75 -11.85
CA ALA A 147 0.00 -19.71 -12.80
C ALA A 147 1.46 -19.43 -13.18
N ASN A 148 1.88 -18.16 -13.21
CA ASN A 148 3.26 -17.75 -13.47
C ASN A 148 4.16 -17.77 -12.22
N THR A 149 3.68 -18.26 -11.08
CA THR A 149 4.45 -18.40 -9.85
C THR A 149 4.72 -19.87 -9.57
N GLU A 150 5.92 -20.36 -9.91
CA GLU A 150 6.29 -21.77 -9.75
C GLU A 150 6.27 -22.22 -8.29
N TYR A 151 6.90 -21.43 -7.43
CA TYR A 151 6.90 -21.62 -5.97
C TYR A 151 6.82 -20.25 -5.26
N GLY A 152 6.03 -20.16 -4.21
CA GLY A 152 5.88 -18.93 -3.43
C GLY A 152 4.76 -18.99 -2.41
N LEU A 153 4.43 -17.84 -1.85
CA LEU A 153 3.31 -17.67 -0.92
C LEU A 153 2.16 -16.92 -1.62
N TYR A 154 0.96 -17.44 -1.51
CA TYR A 154 -0.27 -16.69 -1.78
C TYR A 154 -0.80 -16.11 -0.48
N ALA A 155 -0.62 -14.83 -0.26
CA ALA A 155 -1.17 -14.08 0.87
C ALA A 155 -2.62 -13.65 0.54
N LYS A 156 -3.57 -14.52 0.83
CA LYS A 156 -5.00 -14.31 0.51
C LYS A 156 -5.65 -13.24 1.38
N SER A 157 -5.21 -13.11 2.63
CA SER A 157 -5.72 -12.09 3.55
C SER A 157 -4.58 -11.53 4.39
N MET A 158 -4.44 -10.23 4.33
CA MET A 158 -3.45 -9.51 5.13
C MET A 158 -4.03 -9.13 6.49
N GLY A 159 -3.17 -9.10 7.49
CA GLY A 159 -3.45 -8.62 8.84
C GLY A 159 -2.81 -7.27 9.11
N GLY A 160 -2.80 -6.90 10.38
CA GLY A 160 -2.08 -5.72 10.85
C GLY A 160 -0.56 -5.90 10.78
N GLY A 161 0.14 -4.79 10.91
CA GLY A 161 1.59 -4.76 10.91
C GLY A 161 2.12 -3.48 11.50
N SER A 162 3.40 -3.25 11.33
CA SER A 162 4.08 -2.02 11.71
C SER A 162 4.98 -1.53 10.58
N VAL A 163 5.17 -0.22 10.54
CA VAL A 163 6.08 0.45 9.59
C VAL A 163 6.95 1.45 10.35
N ASN A 164 8.19 1.59 9.91
CA ASN A 164 9.03 2.72 10.27
C ASN A 164 8.87 3.78 9.17
N PRO A 165 8.15 4.89 9.40
CA PRO A 165 7.88 5.87 8.35
C PRO A 165 9.13 6.63 7.87
N ALA A 166 10.21 6.63 8.65
CA ALA A 166 11.46 7.29 8.25
C ALA A 166 12.26 6.45 7.24
N THR A 167 12.27 5.12 7.40
CA THR A 167 13.03 4.20 6.53
C THR A 167 12.16 3.49 5.51
N GLY A 168 10.85 3.36 5.76
CA GLY A 168 9.93 2.57 4.97
C GLY A 168 9.98 1.06 5.28
N ASP A 169 10.74 0.64 6.29
CA ASP A 169 10.80 -0.75 6.71
C ASP A 169 9.48 -1.17 7.35
N PHE A 170 8.98 -2.34 6.98
CA PHE A 170 7.69 -2.83 7.46
C PHE A 170 7.73 -4.32 7.80
N ASN A 171 6.75 -4.72 8.63
CA ASN A 171 6.33 -6.08 8.77
C ASN A 171 4.79 -6.15 8.84
N PHE A 172 4.18 -7.06 8.08
CA PHE A 172 2.74 -7.29 8.06
C PHE A 172 2.41 -8.77 8.18
N ALA A 173 1.50 -9.10 9.07
CA ALA A 173 1.03 -10.47 9.23
C ALA A 173 0.16 -10.91 8.04
N VAL A 174 0.26 -12.19 7.68
CA VAL A 174 -0.64 -12.85 6.75
C VAL A 174 -1.66 -13.64 7.57
N ASN A 175 -2.92 -13.21 7.54
CA ASN A 175 -4.00 -13.87 8.29
C ASN A 175 -4.46 -15.19 7.66
N GLU A 176 -4.42 -15.26 6.32
CA GLU A 176 -4.73 -16.47 5.56
C GLU A 176 -3.76 -16.55 4.38
N GLY A 177 -2.97 -17.61 4.34
CA GLY A 177 -1.98 -17.84 3.30
C GLY A 177 -1.94 -19.29 2.84
N TYR A 178 -1.41 -19.49 1.63
CA TYR A 178 -1.26 -20.79 1.00
C TYR A 178 0.10 -20.84 0.29
N ILE A 179 0.70 -22.02 0.24
CA ILE A 179 1.85 -22.22 -0.65
C ILE A 179 1.36 -22.29 -2.10
N ILE A 180 2.11 -21.68 -2.99
CA ILE A 180 1.98 -21.91 -4.43
C ILE A 180 3.03 -22.96 -4.83
N ARG A 181 2.59 -23.98 -5.56
CA ARG A 181 3.47 -25.00 -6.18
C ARG A 181 3.07 -25.22 -7.62
N ASN A 182 4.03 -25.16 -8.53
CA ASN A 182 3.82 -25.38 -9.97
C ASN A 182 2.66 -24.53 -10.52
N GLY A 183 2.57 -23.27 -10.10
CA GLY A 183 1.51 -22.35 -10.54
C GLY A 183 0.11 -22.64 -10.00
N GLN A 184 0.00 -23.38 -8.90
CA GLN A 184 -1.28 -23.74 -8.28
C GLN A 184 -1.26 -23.46 -6.78
N ILE A 185 -2.43 -23.04 -6.25
CA ILE A 185 -2.62 -22.88 -4.80
C ILE A 185 -2.66 -24.29 -4.18
N ALA A 186 -1.76 -24.52 -3.22
CA ALA A 186 -1.60 -25.80 -2.55
C ALA A 186 -2.05 -25.72 -1.08
N GLU A 187 -1.22 -26.22 -0.15
CA GLU A 187 -1.56 -26.32 1.26
C GLU A 187 -1.67 -24.95 1.97
N PRO A 188 -2.64 -24.78 2.90
CA PRO A 188 -2.73 -23.59 3.73
C PRO A 188 -1.57 -23.53 4.73
N VAL A 189 -1.09 -22.31 4.99
CA VAL A 189 -0.03 -22.03 5.95
C VAL A 189 -0.44 -20.93 6.94
N ARG A 190 0.16 -20.94 8.12
CA ARG A 190 -0.04 -19.97 9.20
C ARG A 190 1.28 -19.42 9.71
N GLY A 191 1.21 -18.29 10.42
CA GLY A 191 2.38 -17.64 11.02
C GLY A 191 3.29 -16.96 10.02
N ALA A 192 2.83 -16.70 8.79
CA ALA A 192 3.57 -15.94 7.81
C ALA A 192 3.56 -14.44 8.14
N THR A 193 4.71 -13.79 7.99
CA THR A 193 4.87 -12.34 8.09
C THR A 193 5.66 -11.85 6.89
N LEU A 194 5.15 -10.85 6.18
CA LEU A 194 5.88 -10.19 5.11
C LEU A 194 6.76 -9.10 5.69
N ILE A 195 8.06 -9.15 5.39
CA ILE A 195 9.07 -8.23 5.90
C ILE A 195 9.78 -7.60 4.71
N GLY A 196 9.83 -6.27 4.67
CA GLY A 196 10.44 -5.57 3.55
C GLY A 196 10.61 -4.09 3.80
N ASN A 197 10.98 -3.41 2.72
CA ASN A 197 11.11 -1.95 2.67
C ASN A 197 10.22 -1.42 1.54
N GLY A 198 9.36 -0.44 1.82
CA GLY A 198 8.35 0.05 0.88
C GLY A 198 8.90 0.48 -0.47
N PRO A 199 9.84 1.43 -0.53
CA PRO A 199 10.47 1.83 -1.79
C PRO A 199 11.09 0.68 -2.58
N GLN A 200 11.73 -0.27 -1.90
CA GLN A 200 12.35 -1.42 -2.57
C GLN A 200 11.29 -2.37 -3.14
N ILE A 201 10.21 -2.60 -2.37
CA ILE A 201 9.17 -3.54 -2.80
C ILE A 201 8.43 -3.04 -4.03
N LEU A 202 8.23 -1.73 -4.19
CA LEU A 202 7.59 -1.17 -5.39
C LEU A 202 8.35 -1.51 -6.68
N HIS A 203 9.67 -1.65 -6.62
CA HIS A 203 10.50 -2.09 -7.74
C HIS A 203 10.43 -3.60 -7.99
N GLN A 204 10.03 -4.38 -6.98
CA GLN A 204 9.91 -5.83 -7.05
C GLN A 204 8.52 -6.30 -7.50
N ILE A 205 7.55 -5.40 -7.63
CA ILE A 205 6.23 -5.74 -8.19
C ILE A 205 6.38 -5.94 -9.69
N ASP A 206 6.18 -7.16 -10.17
CA ASP A 206 6.37 -7.54 -11.56
C ASP A 206 5.10 -8.01 -12.28
N MET A 207 4.01 -8.22 -11.54
CA MET A 207 2.68 -8.50 -12.10
C MET A 207 1.61 -7.80 -11.25
N VAL A 208 0.64 -7.16 -11.93
CA VAL A 208 -0.50 -6.46 -11.30
C VAL A 208 -1.79 -6.89 -11.98
N GLY A 209 -2.78 -7.27 -11.19
CA GLY A 209 -4.06 -7.79 -11.64
C GLY A 209 -5.06 -6.71 -12.08
N GLU A 210 -6.20 -7.18 -12.59
CA GLU A 210 -7.33 -6.34 -13.05
C GLU A 210 -8.48 -6.23 -12.04
N ASN A 211 -8.34 -6.88 -10.88
CA ASN A 211 -9.40 -7.11 -9.91
C ASN A 211 -9.31 -6.21 -8.67
N LEU A 212 -9.08 -4.91 -8.87
CA LEU A 212 -9.01 -3.94 -7.77
C LEU A 212 -10.19 -4.09 -6.80
N ALA A 213 -9.87 -4.23 -5.53
CA ALA A 213 -10.80 -4.09 -4.42
C ALA A 213 -10.22 -3.15 -3.37
N ARG A 214 -11.09 -2.60 -2.54
CA ARG A 214 -10.72 -1.68 -1.44
C ARG A 214 -11.27 -2.20 -0.12
N ALA A 215 -10.61 -1.83 0.97
CA ALA A 215 -11.01 -2.16 2.31
C ALA A 215 -10.88 -0.93 3.23
N GLN A 216 -11.80 -0.83 4.17
CA GLN A 216 -11.88 0.28 5.11
C GLN A 216 -10.83 0.18 6.21
N GLY A 217 -10.30 1.31 6.63
CA GLY A 217 -9.37 1.43 7.72
C GLY A 217 -9.44 2.77 8.45
N MET A 218 -8.68 2.85 9.54
CA MET A 218 -8.45 4.10 10.28
C MET A 218 -6.96 4.38 10.26
N CYS A 219 -6.58 5.57 9.81
CA CYS A 219 -5.19 5.99 9.72
C CYS A 219 -4.88 7.02 10.80
N GLY A 220 -3.88 6.74 11.64
CA GLY A 220 -3.43 7.61 12.75
C GLY A 220 -2.18 8.40 12.40
N ALA A 221 -2.16 9.71 12.68
CA ALA A 221 -0.97 10.56 12.57
C ALA A 221 -1.10 11.79 13.48
N SER A 222 -0.21 12.79 13.33
CA SER A 222 -0.21 14.02 14.14
C SER A 222 -1.53 14.79 14.07
N SER A 223 -2.29 14.67 12.99
CA SER A 223 -3.63 15.27 12.84
C SER A 223 -4.76 14.40 13.39
N GLY A 224 -4.47 13.37 14.15
CA GLY A 224 -5.42 12.44 14.76
C GLY A 224 -5.73 11.23 13.85
N SER A 225 -6.77 10.48 14.24
CA SER A 225 -7.23 9.28 13.53
C SER A 225 -8.36 9.65 12.56
N ILE A 226 -8.22 9.23 11.31
CA ILE A 226 -9.16 9.56 10.22
C ILE A 226 -9.57 8.32 9.43
N PRO A 227 -10.80 8.28 8.86
CA PRO A 227 -11.21 7.22 7.96
C PRO A 227 -10.38 7.22 6.67
N THR A 228 -9.93 6.05 6.22
CA THR A 228 -9.24 5.87 4.94
C THR A 228 -9.62 4.54 4.32
N ASP A 229 -9.68 4.46 2.99
CA ASP A 229 -9.68 3.19 2.29
C ASP A 229 -8.27 2.86 1.82
N VAL A 230 -7.92 1.59 1.86
CA VAL A 230 -6.72 1.04 1.22
C VAL A 230 -7.14 0.05 0.15
N GLY A 231 -6.37 -0.05 -0.94
CA GLY A 231 -6.75 -0.95 -2.01
C GLY A 231 -5.62 -1.35 -2.93
N GLN A 232 -5.82 -2.50 -3.55
CA GLN A 232 -5.01 -2.99 -4.66
C GLN A 232 -5.74 -4.11 -5.40
N PRO A 233 -5.39 -4.39 -6.66
CA PRO A 233 -5.68 -5.68 -7.28
C PRO A 233 -4.74 -6.76 -6.73
N ALA A 234 -4.95 -8.01 -7.10
CA ALA A 234 -3.95 -9.03 -6.85
C ALA A 234 -2.63 -8.63 -7.53
N LEU A 235 -1.51 -8.75 -6.83
CA LEU A 235 -0.20 -8.42 -7.39
C LEU A 235 0.86 -9.40 -6.92
N ARG A 236 1.95 -9.52 -7.69
CA ARG A 236 3.10 -10.32 -7.31
C ARG A 236 4.29 -9.44 -6.99
N VAL A 237 4.87 -9.69 -5.82
CA VAL A 237 6.21 -9.23 -5.46
C VAL A 237 7.18 -10.35 -5.80
N LYS A 238 8.11 -10.09 -6.72
CA LYS A 238 9.06 -11.09 -7.25
C LYS A 238 9.94 -11.72 -6.17
N GLU A 239 10.36 -10.93 -5.20
CA GLU A 239 11.14 -11.40 -4.05
C GLU A 239 10.83 -10.53 -2.83
N ILE A 240 10.43 -11.17 -1.73
CA ILE A 240 10.24 -10.54 -0.42
C ILE A 240 10.61 -11.53 0.67
N THR A 241 11.06 -11.01 1.82
CA THR A 241 11.31 -11.87 2.99
C THR A 241 10.00 -12.27 3.64
N VAL A 242 9.77 -13.56 3.74
CA VAL A 242 8.69 -14.17 4.51
C VAL A 242 9.26 -14.68 5.83
N GLY A 243 8.80 -14.10 6.93
CA GLY A 243 9.01 -14.65 8.28
C GLY A 243 8.05 -15.80 8.53
N GLY A 244 8.53 -16.85 9.19
CA GLY A 244 7.77 -18.06 9.48
C GLY A 244 8.57 -18.96 10.39
N ALA A 245 8.24 -20.24 10.44
CA ALA A 245 9.08 -21.21 11.11
C ALA A 245 10.33 -21.53 10.27
N LYS A 246 11.47 -21.73 10.91
CA LYS A 246 12.61 -22.36 10.23
C LYS A 246 12.16 -23.76 9.82
N GLY A 247 12.33 -24.10 8.53
CA GLY A 247 12.18 -25.47 8.07
C GLY A 247 13.16 -26.36 8.85
N GLU A 248 12.69 -27.50 9.31
CA GLU A 248 13.53 -28.58 9.82
C GLU A 248 14.36 -29.16 8.68
#